data_9cd6e7d7713fa060e60ce427d731cfec
#
_entry.id   9cd6e7d7713fa060e60ce427d731cfec
#
_cell.length_a   1.000
_cell.length_b   1.000
_cell.length_c   1.000
_cell.angle_alpha   90.00
_cell.angle_beta   90.00
_cell.angle_gamma   90.00
#
_symmetry.space_group_name_H-M   'P 1'
#
loop_
_entity.id
_entity.type
_entity.pdbx_description
1 polymer ?
#
loop_
_entity_poly.entity_id
_entity_poly.type
_entity_poly.pdbx_seq_one_letter_code
_entity_poly.pdbx_strand_id
1 'polypeptide(L)'
;MWSAGAIEITLVDPRTPPVAALVRELDRYMTGLYPAESNHLVDLDTLARPDVRFFAATSGGETVGCGAIMLKDVYAEVKRIYVPPRARGLGLAKLILARLEQETRTLGLRLRQGL
;
A
#
# COMPACT_ATOMS: atom_id res chain seq x y z
N MET A 1 8.39 7.26 18.91
CA MET A 1 9.29 6.35 18.17
C MET A 1 8.58 5.02 17.93
N TRP A 2 8.66 4.51 16.73
CA TRP A 2 8.00 3.25 16.40
C TRP A 2 8.96 2.08 16.52
N SER A 3 8.40 0.92 16.87
CA SER A 3 9.13 -0.32 16.97
C SER A 3 8.53 -1.31 15.97
N ALA A 4 9.40 -2.09 15.29
CA ALA A 4 8.93 -3.10 14.35
C ALA A 4 8.00 -4.12 15.02
N GLY A 5 8.21 -4.42 16.32
CA GLY A 5 7.35 -5.34 17.06
C GLY A 5 5.96 -4.80 17.36
N ALA A 6 5.76 -3.48 17.20
CA ALA A 6 4.46 -2.84 17.41
C ALA A 6 3.72 -2.56 16.11
N ILE A 7 4.27 -2.99 14.97
CA ILE A 7 3.67 -2.74 13.67
C ILE A 7 2.61 -3.80 13.38
N GLU A 8 1.41 -3.33 13.02
CA GLU A 8 0.34 -4.20 12.55
C GLU A 8 0.04 -3.87 11.11
N ILE A 9 -0.10 -4.90 10.27
CA ILE A 9 -0.42 -4.72 8.86
C ILE A 9 -1.73 -5.46 8.60
N THR A 10 -2.79 -4.69 8.32
CA THR A 10 -4.14 -5.23 8.22
C THR A 10 -4.82 -4.79 6.95
N LEU A 11 -5.77 -5.60 6.52
CA LEU A 11 -6.63 -5.28 5.37
C LEU A 11 -7.58 -4.16 5.78
N VAL A 12 -7.64 -3.10 4.99
CA VAL A 12 -8.45 -1.92 5.32
C VAL A 12 -9.16 -1.39 4.08
N ASP A 13 -10.18 -0.58 4.32
CA ASP A 13 -10.81 0.19 3.25
C ASP A 13 -9.97 1.46 3.06
N PRO A 14 -9.38 1.68 1.85
CA PRO A 14 -8.52 2.84 1.63
C PRO A 14 -9.25 4.18 1.71
N ARG A 15 -10.58 4.17 1.75
CA ARG A 15 -11.37 5.39 1.87
C ARG A 15 -11.48 5.91 3.31
N THR A 16 -11.03 5.13 4.30
CA THR A 16 -11.00 5.61 5.67
C THR A 16 -10.03 6.79 5.79
N PRO A 17 -10.36 7.81 6.62
CA PRO A 17 -9.60 9.07 6.62
C PRO A 17 -8.08 8.95 6.79
N PRO A 18 -7.53 8.20 7.76
CA PRO A 18 -6.08 8.12 7.90
C PRO A 18 -5.39 7.48 6.70
N VAL A 19 -6.03 6.47 6.11
CA VAL A 19 -5.46 5.76 4.96
C VAL A 19 -5.60 6.63 3.71
N ALA A 20 -6.76 7.28 3.54
CA ALA A 20 -6.97 8.18 2.41
C ALA A 20 -5.95 9.32 2.40
N ALA A 21 -5.62 9.86 3.59
CA ALA A 21 -4.60 10.90 3.71
C ALA A 21 -3.24 10.40 3.23
N LEU A 22 -2.88 9.17 3.58
CA LEU A 22 -1.60 8.59 3.18
C LEU A 22 -1.54 8.35 1.67
N VAL A 23 -2.64 7.89 1.08
CA VAL A 23 -2.72 7.69 -0.37
C VAL A 23 -2.57 9.03 -1.10
N ARG A 24 -3.21 10.08 -0.59
CA ARG A 24 -3.05 11.42 -1.17
C ARG A 24 -1.62 11.92 -1.05
N GLU A 25 -0.95 11.61 0.06
CA GLU A 25 0.45 11.97 0.24
C GLU A 25 1.32 11.28 -0.81
N LEU A 26 1.09 9.98 -1.06
CA LEU A 26 1.79 9.24 -2.09
C LEU A 26 1.54 9.85 -3.47
N ASP A 27 0.29 10.16 -3.76
CA ASP A 27 -0.08 10.74 -5.07
C ASP A 27 0.61 12.09 -5.28
N ARG A 28 0.70 12.91 -4.25
CA ARG A 28 1.44 14.18 -4.33
C ARG A 28 2.93 13.95 -4.58
N TYR A 29 3.50 12.95 -3.93
CA TYR A 29 4.90 12.60 -4.15
C TYR A 29 5.15 12.18 -5.59
N MET A 30 4.28 11.32 -6.13
CA MET A 30 4.40 10.85 -7.51
C MET A 30 4.22 12.00 -8.50
N THR A 31 3.29 12.92 -8.24
CA THR A 31 3.06 14.09 -9.08
C THR A 31 4.30 14.97 -9.14
N GLY A 32 5.05 15.07 -8.04
CA GLY A 32 6.29 15.83 -8.02
C GLY A 32 7.42 15.18 -8.81
N LEU A 33 7.35 13.88 -9.09
CA LEU A 33 8.39 13.16 -9.81
C LEU A 33 8.14 13.07 -11.31
N TYR A 34 6.89 13.20 -11.76
CA TYR A 34 6.51 12.95 -13.14
C TYR A 34 5.68 14.11 -13.70
N PRO A 35 5.72 14.34 -15.02
CA PRO A 35 4.86 15.35 -15.64
C PRO A 35 3.38 15.07 -15.38
N ALA A 36 2.59 16.13 -15.26
CA ALA A 36 1.18 16.01 -14.94
C ALA A 36 0.42 15.15 -15.96
N GLU A 37 0.75 15.26 -17.23
CA GLU A 37 0.08 14.51 -18.28
C GLU A 37 0.37 13.02 -18.27
N SER A 38 1.43 12.60 -17.58
CA SER A 38 1.75 11.17 -17.46
C SER A 38 1.34 10.61 -16.10
N ASN A 39 0.74 11.43 -15.24
CA ASN A 39 0.29 11.01 -13.92
C ASN A 39 -1.18 10.63 -13.97
N HIS A 40 -1.46 9.36 -13.76
CA HIS A 40 -2.81 8.86 -13.66
C HIS A 40 -3.09 8.52 -12.20
N LEU A 41 -3.66 9.48 -11.49
CA LEU A 41 -4.01 9.27 -10.08
C LEU A 41 -5.17 8.28 -10.00
N VAL A 42 -4.96 7.22 -9.24
CA VAL A 42 -6.00 6.21 -9.01
C VAL A 42 -6.85 6.71 -7.85
N ASP A 43 -8.16 6.87 -8.06
CA ASP A 43 -9.02 7.34 -7.00
C ASP A 43 -9.25 6.25 -5.95
N LEU A 44 -9.75 6.66 -4.78
CA LEU A 44 -9.90 5.76 -3.64
C LEU A 44 -10.96 4.68 -3.89
N ASP A 45 -11.97 4.97 -4.69
CA ASP A 45 -12.99 3.99 -5.01
C ASP A 45 -12.42 2.84 -5.84
N THR A 46 -11.51 3.15 -6.75
CA THR A 46 -10.82 2.11 -7.52
C THR A 46 -9.98 1.22 -6.61
N LEU A 47 -9.29 1.82 -5.63
CA LEU A 47 -8.48 1.06 -4.67
C LEU A 47 -9.35 0.24 -3.71
N ALA A 48 -10.62 0.57 -3.57
CA ALA A 48 -11.54 -0.15 -2.69
C ALA A 48 -12.30 -1.27 -3.42
N ARG A 49 -12.03 -1.51 -4.70
CA ARG A 49 -12.72 -2.54 -5.47
C ARG A 49 -12.40 -3.94 -4.95
N PRO A 50 -13.31 -4.91 -5.17
CA PRO A 50 -13.09 -6.28 -4.69
C PRO A 50 -11.84 -6.95 -5.25
N ASP A 51 -11.35 -6.52 -6.44
CA ASP A 51 -10.14 -7.07 -7.03
C ASP A 51 -8.86 -6.42 -6.50
N VAL A 52 -8.98 -5.55 -5.50
CA VAL A 52 -7.84 -4.91 -4.84
C VAL A 52 -7.84 -5.31 -3.38
N ARG A 53 -6.68 -5.76 -2.86
CA ARG A 53 -6.46 -6.01 -1.44
C ARG A 53 -5.57 -4.89 -0.92
N PHE A 54 -6.13 -3.98 -0.14
CA PHE A 54 -5.41 -2.83 0.36
C PHE A 54 -5.06 -3.02 1.83
N PHE A 55 -3.78 -2.84 2.16
CA PHE A 55 -3.28 -3.01 3.53
C PHE A 55 -2.69 -1.72 4.05
N ALA A 56 -2.91 -1.47 5.33
CA ALA A 56 -2.27 -0.37 6.03
C ALA A 56 -1.40 -0.91 7.14
N ALA A 57 -0.24 -0.30 7.32
CA ALA A 57 0.65 -0.56 8.44
C ALA A 57 0.41 0.50 9.50
N THR A 58 0.17 0.07 10.73
CA THR A 58 -0.06 0.98 11.84
C THR A 58 0.89 0.69 12.98
N SER A 59 1.22 1.72 13.74
CA SER A 59 2.02 1.62 14.95
C SER A 59 1.38 2.52 16.00
N GLY A 60 0.91 1.92 17.10
CA GLY A 60 0.24 2.69 18.15
C GLY A 60 -0.99 3.45 17.68
N GLY A 61 -1.70 2.90 16.68
CA GLY A 61 -2.88 3.55 16.12
C GLY A 61 -2.59 4.56 15.01
N GLU A 62 -1.33 4.85 14.76
CA GLU A 62 -0.95 5.77 13.68
C GLU A 62 -0.65 4.99 12.40
N THR A 63 -1.19 5.46 11.27
CA THR A 63 -0.91 4.86 9.97
C THR A 63 0.47 5.29 9.48
N VAL A 64 1.37 4.31 9.31
CA VAL A 64 2.78 4.58 8.99
C VAL A 64 3.21 4.03 7.63
N GLY A 65 2.30 3.41 6.91
CA GLY A 65 2.60 2.91 5.58
C GLY A 65 1.40 2.22 4.97
N CYS A 66 1.50 1.89 3.69
CA CYS A 66 0.45 1.16 3.01
C CYS A 66 1.01 0.35 1.85
N GLY A 67 0.19 -0.56 1.35
CA GLY A 67 0.51 -1.32 0.16
C GLY A 67 -0.72 -2.08 -0.30
N ALA A 68 -0.77 -2.37 -1.59
CA ALA A 68 -1.92 -3.07 -2.15
C ALA A 68 -1.49 -4.06 -3.21
N ILE A 69 -2.33 -5.06 -3.42
CA ILE A 69 -2.23 -5.94 -4.59
C ILE A 69 -3.52 -5.84 -5.38
N MET A 70 -3.38 -5.83 -6.70
CA MET A 70 -4.50 -5.92 -7.62
C MET A 70 -4.52 -7.34 -8.15
N LEU A 71 -5.67 -8.02 -7.98
CA LEU A 71 -5.80 -9.42 -8.36
C LEU A 71 -6.08 -9.55 -9.85
N LYS A 72 -5.29 -10.39 -10.50
CA LYS A 72 -5.45 -10.75 -11.90
C LYS A 72 -5.79 -12.23 -11.98
N ASP A 73 -5.96 -12.77 -13.17
CA ASP A 73 -6.38 -14.16 -13.34
C ASP A 73 -5.42 -15.16 -12.70
N VAL A 74 -4.11 -14.99 -12.94
CA VAL A 74 -3.12 -15.96 -12.47
C VAL A 74 -2.01 -15.33 -11.62
N TYR A 75 -2.08 -14.02 -11.35
CA TYR A 75 -1.08 -13.34 -10.53
C TYR A 75 -1.71 -12.16 -9.81
N ALA A 76 -0.98 -11.61 -8.86
CA ALA A 76 -1.36 -10.38 -8.16
C ALA A 76 -0.28 -9.34 -8.42
N GLU A 77 -0.68 -8.10 -8.65
CA GLU A 77 0.23 -7.03 -9.00
C GLU A 77 0.35 -6.04 -7.84
N VAL A 78 1.59 -5.74 -7.44
CA VAL A 78 1.84 -4.78 -6.36
C VAL A 78 1.46 -3.37 -6.81
N LYS A 79 0.70 -2.69 -5.97
CA LYS A 79 0.27 -1.30 -6.20
C LYS A 79 0.44 -0.50 -4.92
N ARG A 80 0.77 0.76 -5.06
CA ARG A 80 0.70 1.74 -3.96
C ARG A 80 1.46 1.38 -2.69
N ILE A 81 2.63 0.71 -2.80
CA ILE A 81 3.50 0.58 -1.62
C ILE A 81 4.08 1.94 -1.31
N TYR A 82 3.87 2.41 -0.08
CA TYR A 82 4.39 3.70 0.33
C TYR A 82 4.67 3.72 1.83
N VAL A 83 5.85 4.22 2.18
CA VAL A 83 6.23 4.54 3.55
C VAL A 83 6.68 5.98 3.53
N PRO A 84 5.99 6.89 4.24
CA PRO A 84 6.37 8.30 4.24
C PRO A 84 7.75 8.50 4.85
N PRO A 85 8.45 9.60 4.49
CA PRO A 85 9.81 9.84 4.99
C PRO A 85 9.93 9.75 6.50
N ARG A 86 8.93 10.23 7.24
CA ARG A 86 8.94 10.22 8.71
C ARG A 86 8.96 8.82 9.31
N ALA A 87 8.61 7.79 8.54
CA ALA A 87 8.55 6.41 9.01
C ALA A 87 9.58 5.50 8.36
N ARG A 88 10.47 6.05 7.55
CA ARG A 88 11.50 5.26 6.87
C ARG A 88 12.61 4.86 7.82
N GLY A 89 13.35 3.81 7.44
CA GLY A 89 14.47 3.31 8.25
C GLY A 89 14.10 2.22 9.22
N LEU A 90 12.83 1.79 9.26
CA LEU A 90 12.35 0.75 10.17
C LEU A 90 12.06 -0.56 9.44
N GLY A 91 12.35 -0.64 8.15
CA GLY A 91 12.06 -1.84 7.37
C GLY A 91 10.59 -2.05 7.07
N LEU A 92 9.78 -0.99 7.13
CA LEU A 92 8.33 -1.10 6.94
C LEU A 92 7.96 -1.58 5.54
N ALA A 93 8.65 -1.10 4.50
CA ALA A 93 8.37 -1.52 3.14
C ALA A 93 8.54 -3.03 2.98
N LYS A 94 9.56 -3.60 3.61
CA LYS A 94 9.79 -5.05 3.58
C LYS A 94 8.68 -5.81 4.31
N LEU A 95 8.22 -5.29 5.43
CA LEU A 95 7.13 -5.91 6.18
C LEU A 95 5.83 -5.88 5.38
N ILE A 96 5.54 -4.74 4.74
CA ILE A 96 4.37 -4.60 3.91
C ILE A 96 4.44 -5.59 2.74
N LEU A 97 5.57 -5.63 2.05
CA LEU A 97 5.75 -6.53 0.92
C LEU A 97 5.59 -7.99 1.35
N ALA A 98 6.15 -8.35 2.50
CA ALA A 98 6.01 -9.72 3.02
C ALA A 98 4.55 -10.07 3.28
N ARG A 99 3.76 -9.12 3.77
CA ARG A 99 2.33 -9.35 3.99
C ARG A 99 1.58 -9.50 2.67
N LEU A 100 1.95 -8.70 1.66
CA LEU A 100 1.36 -8.85 0.33
C LEU A 100 1.69 -10.19 -0.29
N GLU A 101 2.92 -10.67 -0.11
CA GLU A 101 3.32 -11.99 -0.59
C GLU A 101 2.53 -13.10 0.09
N GLN A 102 2.34 -12.98 1.40
CA GLN A 102 1.55 -13.94 2.17
C GLN A 102 0.11 -14.01 1.67
N GLU A 103 -0.50 -12.85 1.46
CA GLU A 103 -1.87 -12.78 0.94
C GLU A 103 -1.96 -13.42 -0.45
N THR A 104 -0.99 -13.12 -1.29
CA THR A 104 -0.93 -13.65 -2.66
C THR A 104 -0.83 -15.18 -2.65
N ARG A 105 0.03 -15.73 -1.78
CA ARG A 105 0.17 -17.19 -1.65
C ARG A 105 -1.11 -17.84 -1.14
N THR A 106 -1.78 -17.19 -0.19
CA THR A 106 -3.05 -17.69 0.35
C THR A 106 -4.10 -17.80 -0.75
N LEU A 107 -4.06 -16.88 -1.71
CA LEU A 107 -5.00 -16.87 -2.83
C LEU A 107 -4.56 -17.79 -3.98
N GLY A 108 -3.42 -18.46 -3.86
CA GLY A 108 -2.92 -19.35 -4.90
C GLY A 108 -2.35 -18.64 -6.11
N LEU A 109 -1.95 -17.37 -5.96
CA LEU A 109 -1.44 -16.55 -7.05
C LEU A 109 0.05 -16.30 -6.88
N ARG A 110 0.68 -15.76 -7.92
CA ARG A 110 2.06 -15.30 -7.88
C ARG A 110 2.07 -13.78 -7.76
N LEU A 111 3.01 -13.26 -6.99
CA LEU A 111 3.15 -11.82 -6.84
C LEU A 111 4.03 -11.26 -7.95
N ARG A 112 3.56 -10.18 -8.57
CA ARG A 112 4.32 -9.42 -9.55
C ARG A 112 4.41 -7.98 -9.09
N GLN A 113 5.56 -7.37 -9.35
CA GLN A 113 5.72 -5.94 -9.10
C GLN A 113 5.25 -5.19 -10.34
N GLY A 114 4.22 -4.37 -10.17
CA GLY A 114 3.69 -3.55 -11.24
C GLY A 114 4.67 -2.42 -11.56
N LEU A 115 4.90 -2.18 -12.81
CA LEU A 115 5.74 -1.08 -13.27
C LEU A 115 4.92 -0.04 -14.00
#